data_5e85528505ddb148df2a2adcccdbc945
#
_entry.id   5e85528505ddb148df2a2adcccdbc945
#
_cell.length_a   1.000
_cell.length_b   1.000
_cell.length_c   1.000
_cell.angle_alpha   90.00
_cell.angle_beta   90.00
_cell.angle_gamma   90.00
#
_symmetry.space_group_name_H-M   'P 1'
#
loop_
_entity.id
_entity.type
_entity.pdbx_description
1 polymer ?
#
loop_
_entity_poly.entity_id
_entity_poly.type
_entity_poly.pdbx_seq_one_letter_code
_entity_poly.pdbx_strand_id
1 'polypeptide(L)'
;MANQKSYYELGKGTTTYHPFSVAKRSKVQFDITSIGKKHEKVGVYIEKNVNGTWKKVGYGTTVKPDKYDSALLYGLEAGKYRLALKTPKDQIINIEYTRDKSKKKAAYKKSKAINLKSDIDSIYTSTEKAARWYKASVSSTKKRKAVTLSKDSVGGGFKFCVYQKGKRLKTVKVTKNDKVKTVKLPKKKGAYYVKVTKLTSKTTGAYYLGTYTY
;
A
#
# COMPACT_ATOMS: atom_id res chain seq x y z
N MET A 1 -4.84 5.72 19.12
CA MET A 1 -5.99 6.11 18.28
C MET A 1 -6.96 4.94 18.20
N ALA A 2 -8.27 5.17 18.42
CA ALA A 2 -9.32 4.20 18.15
C ALA A 2 -9.66 4.22 16.66
N ASN A 3 -10.33 3.16 16.13
CA ASN A 3 -10.78 3.16 14.74
C ASN A 3 -11.74 4.31 14.47
N GLN A 4 -11.56 5.00 13.35
CA GLN A 4 -12.36 6.14 12.90
C GLN A 4 -12.45 7.27 13.94
N LYS A 5 -11.35 7.95 14.18
CA LYS A 5 -11.34 9.21 14.92
C LYS A 5 -10.68 10.31 14.10
N SER A 6 -11.29 11.46 14.15
CA SER A 6 -10.73 12.72 13.67
C SER A 6 -10.09 13.45 14.84
N TYR A 7 -8.90 13.97 14.62
CA TYR A 7 -8.13 14.74 15.60
C TYR A 7 -7.73 16.06 14.97
N TYR A 8 -7.85 17.12 15.72
CA TYR A 8 -7.34 18.43 15.33
C TYR A 8 -6.19 18.81 16.23
N GLU A 9 -5.14 19.35 15.65
CA GLU A 9 -4.05 19.96 16.38
C GLU A 9 -3.61 21.28 15.77
N LEU A 10 -3.07 22.17 16.59
CA LEU A 10 -2.39 23.37 16.13
C LEU A 10 -0.91 23.05 15.94
N GLY A 11 -0.37 23.35 14.78
CA GLY A 11 1.04 23.17 14.46
C GLY A 11 1.94 23.99 15.38
N LYS A 12 2.96 23.34 15.94
CA LYS A 12 3.89 23.92 16.91
C LYS A 12 5.22 24.35 16.30
N GLY A 13 5.42 24.21 15.01
CA GLY A 13 6.72 24.42 14.35
C GLY A 13 7.75 23.31 14.61
N THR A 14 7.33 22.24 15.31
CA THR A 14 8.17 21.09 15.69
C THR A 14 7.52 19.78 15.24
N THR A 15 8.14 18.64 15.55
CA THR A 15 7.52 17.34 15.28
C THR A 15 6.64 16.92 16.46
N THR A 16 5.37 16.65 16.16
CA THR A 16 4.40 16.06 17.10
C THR A 16 4.28 14.56 16.87
N TYR A 17 3.91 13.80 17.90
CA TYR A 17 3.83 12.35 17.87
C TYR A 17 2.48 11.85 18.37
N HIS A 18 1.80 11.03 17.56
CA HIS A 18 0.50 10.45 17.87
C HIS A 18 0.64 8.92 17.98
N PRO A 19 0.66 8.36 19.20
CA PRO A 19 0.82 6.93 19.40
C PRO A 19 -0.43 6.16 19.01
N PHE A 20 -0.22 4.96 18.44
CA PHE A 20 -1.27 3.99 18.14
C PHE A 20 -0.73 2.58 18.18
N SER A 21 -1.63 1.59 18.25
CA SER A 21 -1.25 0.18 18.28
C SER A 21 -1.97 -0.59 17.18
N VAL A 22 -1.27 -1.56 16.61
CA VAL A 22 -1.77 -2.50 15.62
C VAL A 22 -1.72 -3.88 16.25
N ALA A 23 -2.87 -4.47 16.57
CA ALA A 23 -2.96 -5.79 17.21
C ALA A 23 -2.65 -6.95 16.25
N LYS A 24 -2.99 -6.79 14.97
CA LYS A 24 -2.76 -7.77 13.90
C LYS A 24 -2.36 -7.02 12.64
N ARG A 25 -1.72 -7.72 11.71
CA ARG A 25 -1.40 -7.18 10.38
C ARG A 25 -2.60 -6.45 9.78
N SER A 26 -2.43 -5.18 9.46
CA SER A 26 -3.50 -4.28 9.04
C SER A 26 -3.07 -3.34 7.93
N LYS A 27 -4.05 -2.89 7.16
CA LYS A 27 -4.00 -1.69 6.35
C LYS A 27 -4.32 -0.52 7.27
N VAL A 28 -3.42 0.43 7.36
CA VAL A 28 -3.59 1.65 8.17
C VAL A 28 -3.55 2.83 7.22
N GLN A 29 -4.56 3.68 7.31
CA GLN A 29 -4.68 4.88 6.51
C GLN A 29 -4.76 6.09 7.44
N PHE A 30 -4.04 7.14 7.07
CA PHE A 30 -4.17 8.47 7.63
C PHE A 30 -4.57 9.42 6.53
N ASP A 31 -5.65 10.11 6.74
CA ASP A 31 -6.04 11.25 5.92
C ASP A 31 -5.64 12.50 6.73
N ILE A 32 -4.77 13.31 6.13
CA ILE A 32 -4.20 14.48 6.81
C ILE A 32 -4.51 15.69 5.97
N THR A 33 -5.26 16.61 6.55
CA THR A 33 -5.58 17.90 5.95
C THR A 33 -4.91 19.02 6.74
N SER A 34 -4.26 19.92 6.04
CA SER A 34 -3.65 21.11 6.61
C SER A 34 -4.49 22.33 6.22
N ILE A 35 -4.94 23.10 7.21
CA ILE A 35 -5.82 24.25 7.05
C ILE A 35 -5.13 25.46 7.66
N GLY A 36 -5.02 26.57 6.94
CA GLY A 36 -4.46 27.80 7.48
C GLY A 36 -3.87 28.72 6.43
N LYS A 37 -3.46 29.93 6.87
CA LYS A 37 -2.95 30.99 5.99
C LYS A 37 -1.55 30.74 5.42
N LYS A 38 -0.79 29.80 5.99
CA LYS A 38 0.57 29.47 5.56
C LYS A 38 0.57 28.17 4.76
N HIS A 39 0.94 28.26 3.50
CA HIS A 39 1.01 27.12 2.56
C HIS A 39 2.25 26.26 2.76
N GLU A 40 2.65 26.00 3.98
CA GLU A 40 3.82 25.17 4.27
C GLU A 40 3.45 23.68 4.33
N LYS A 41 4.34 22.84 3.85
CA LYS A 41 4.12 21.39 3.78
C LYS A 41 4.24 20.74 5.15
N VAL A 42 3.33 19.83 5.47
CA VAL A 42 3.40 18.96 6.65
C VAL A 42 4.22 17.72 6.30
N GLY A 43 5.33 17.51 7.00
CA GLY A 43 6.12 16.27 6.89
C GLY A 43 5.45 15.15 7.66
N VAL A 44 5.29 13.95 7.05
CA VAL A 44 4.58 12.82 7.65
C VAL A 44 5.40 11.55 7.54
N TYR A 45 5.56 10.83 8.64
CA TYR A 45 6.14 9.48 8.66
C TYR A 45 5.63 8.67 9.84
N ILE A 46 5.78 7.35 9.75
CA ILE A 46 5.44 6.42 10.82
C ILE A 46 6.71 5.85 11.42
N GLU A 47 6.71 5.67 12.74
CA GLU A 47 7.74 4.94 13.44
C GLU A 47 7.13 3.75 14.21
N LYS A 48 7.90 2.67 14.30
CA LYS A 48 7.59 1.48 15.11
C LYS A 48 8.51 1.46 16.32
N ASN A 49 7.96 1.16 17.49
CA ASN A 49 8.77 0.84 18.65
C ASN A 49 9.36 -0.56 18.49
N VAL A 50 10.67 -0.65 18.50
CA VAL A 50 11.43 -1.91 18.47
C VAL A 50 12.33 -1.91 19.68
N ASN A 51 11.98 -2.67 20.72
CA ASN A 51 12.74 -2.79 21.97
C ASN A 51 13.04 -1.41 22.62
N GLY A 52 12.02 -0.57 22.75
CA GLY A 52 12.16 0.78 23.33
C GLY A 52 12.61 1.86 22.34
N THR A 53 13.19 1.50 21.21
CA THR A 53 13.69 2.45 20.21
C THR A 53 12.69 2.67 19.08
N TRP A 54 12.46 3.93 18.72
CA TRP A 54 11.58 4.30 17.61
C TRP A 54 12.33 4.27 16.27
N LYS A 55 11.88 3.43 15.34
CA LYS A 55 12.48 3.25 14.01
C LYS A 55 11.47 3.57 12.91
N LYS A 56 11.86 4.37 11.91
CA LYS A 56 11.01 4.72 10.77
C LYS A 56 10.58 3.48 9.99
N VAL A 57 9.29 3.45 9.60
CA VAL A 57 8.66 2.38 8.83
C VAL A 57 8.25 2.90 7.47
N GLY A 58 8.80 2.29 6.42
CA GLY A 58 8.46 2.66 5.06
C GLY A 58 9.05 4.01 4.63
N TYR A 59 8.29 4.71 3.79
CA TYR A 59 8.62 6.04 3.32
C TYR A 59 7.82 7.08 4.09
N GLY A 60 8.46 8.21 4.39
CA GLY A 60 7.74 9.44 4.74
C GLY A 60 7.24 10.15 3.47
N THR A 61 6.37 11.10 3.68
CA THR A 61 5.84 11.98 2.64
C THR A 61 5.63 13.38 3.16
N THR A 62 5.23 14.28 2.27
CA THR A 62 4.78 15.63 2.64
C THR A 62 3.35 15.83 2.15
N VAL A 63 2.52 16.38 3.01
CA VAL A 63 1.16 16.82 2.70
C VAL A 63 1.23 18.29 2.34
N LYS A 64 0.65 18.65 1.20
CA LYS A 64 0.49 20.04 0.78
C LYS A 64 -0.77 20.60 1.42
N PRO A 65 -0.79 21.90 1.79
CA PRO A 65 -2.01 22.52 2.27
C PRO A 65 -3.08 22.55 1.19
N ASP A 66 -4.32 22.68 1.59
CA ASP A 66 -5.51 22.84 0.73
C ASP A 66 -5.77 21.71 -0.29
N LYS A 67 -5.13 20.55 -0.10
CA LYS A 67 -5.45 19.35 -0.88
C LYS A 67 -6.04 18.27 0.00
N TYR A 68 -7.26 17.89 -0.27
CA TYR A 68 -8.00 16.77 0.33
C TYR A 68 -7.39 15.38 0.04
N ASP A 69 -6.21 15.31 -0.55
CA ASP A 69 -5.72 14.11 -1.23
C ASP A 69 -4.56 13.43 -0.51
N SER A 70 -4.64 13.29 0.78
CA SER A 70 -3.51 12.67 1.49
C SER A 70 -3.91 11.39 2.22
N ALA A 71 -4.59 10.48 1.51
CA ALA A 71 -4.75 9.11 1.98
C ALA A 71 -3.36 8.44 2.07
N LEU A 72 -2.75 8.50 3.26
CA LEU A 72 -1.46 7.90 3.52
C LEU A 72 -1.65 6.47 3.98
N LEU A 73 -1.44 5.52 3.09
CA LEU A 73 -1.73 4.14 3.34
C LEU A 73 -0.45 3.31 3.60
N TYR A 74 -0.46 2.62 4.72
CA TYR A 74 0.60 1.73 5.17
C TYR A 74 0.09 0.31 5.43
N GLY A 75 0.90 -0.68 5.08
CA GLY A 75 0.74 -2.05 5.56
C GLY A 75 1.60 -2.26 6.80
N LEU A 76 1.01 -2.54 7.95
CA LEU A 76 1.72 -2.67 9.22
C LEU A 76 1.52 -4.04 9.86
N GLU A 77 2.57 -4.59 10.44
CA GLU A 77 2.52 -5.76 11.34
C GLU A 77 1.96 -5.36 12.71
N ALA A 78 1.66 -6.35 13.56
CA ALA A 78 1.37 -6.09 14.96
C ALA A 78 2.50 -5.31 15.64
N GLY A 79 2.16 -4.38 16.52
CA GLY A 79 3.13 -3.59 17.25
C GLY A 79 2.63 -2.25 17.74
N LYS A 80 3.49 -1.55 18.46
CA LYS A 80 3.31 -0.17 18.91
C LYS A 80 3.95 0.78 17.90
N TYR A 81 3.20 1.79 17.48
CA TYR A 81 3.60 2.77 16.46
C TYR A 81 3.30 4.19 16.93
N ARG A 82 3.90 5.15 16.24
CA ARG A 82 3.50 6.55 16.30
C ARG A 82 3.52 7.17 14.91
N LEU A 83 2.53 7.99 14.64
CA LEU A 83 2.52 8.92 13.52
C LEU A 83 3.34 10.13 13.97
N ALA A 84 4.31 10.54 13.18
CA ALA A 84 5.11 11.73 13.40
C ALA A 84 4.77 12.76 12.33
N LEU A 85 4.40 13.95 12.78
CA LEU A 85 4.03 15.10 11.95
C LEU A 85 5.00 16.25 12.23
N LYS A 86 5.78 16.63 11.23
CA LYS A 86 6.54 17.87 11.25
C LYS A 86 5.64 18.97 10.72
N THR A 87 5.02 19.72 11.63
CA THR A 87 4.02 20.73 11.31
C THR A 87 4.61 22.13 11.35
N PRO A 88 4.23 23.04 10.44
CA PRO A 88 4.49 24.46 10.56
C PRO A 88 3.80 25.03 11.81
N LYS A 89 4.30 26.15 12.30
CA LYS A 89 3.69 26.87 13.44
C LYS A 89 2.35 27.47 13.02
N ASP A 90 1.37 27.44 13.93
CA ASP A 90 0.06 28.10 13.79
C ASP A 90 -0.80 27.56 12.62
N GLN A 91 -0.57 26.34 12.18
CA GLN A 91 -1.34 25.68 11.16
C GLN A 91 -2.27 24.64 11.78
N ILE A 92 -3.54 24.62 11.41
CA ILE A 92 -4.50 23.62 11.89
C ILE A 92 -4.31 22.36 11.07
N ILE A 93 -4.10 21.24 11.75
CA ILE A 93 -3.94 19.93 11.13
C ILE A 93 -5.12 19.07 11.57
N ASN A 94 -5.85 18.53 10.60
CA ASN A 94 -6.83 17.48 10.83
C ASN A 94 -6.21 16.13 10.46
N ILE A 95 -6.36 15.15 11.34
CA ILE A 95 -5.83 13.78 11.19
C ILE A 95 -7.00 12.83 11.32
N GLU A 96 -7.35 12.13 10.26
CA GLU A 96 -8.29 11.01 10.29
C GLU A 96 -7.52 9.70 10.23
N TYR A 97 -7.92 8.74 11.05
CA TYR A 97 -7.26 7.45 11.18
C TYR A 97 -8.26 6.32 10.94
N THR A 98 -7.94 5.44 9.99
CA THR A 98 -8.69 4.21 9.75
C THR A 98 -7.76 2.99 9.75
N ARG A 99 -8.30 1.86 10.17
CA ARG A 99 -7.56 0.59 10.23
C ARG A 99 -8.43 -0.58 9.82
N ASP A 100 -7.98 -1.31 8.78
CA ASP A 100 -8.60 -2.53 8.31
C ASP A 100 -7.68 -3.73 8.55
N LYS A 101 -8.21 -4.78 9.17
CA LYS A 101 -7.48 -6.03 9.33
C LYS A 101 -7.32 -6.72 7.97
N SER A 102 -6.14 -7.25 7.69
CA SER A 102 -5.94 -8.07 6.50
C SER A 102 -6.72 -9.39 6.63
N LYS A 103 -7.73 -9.57 5.77
CA LYS A 103 -8.63 -10.74 5.80
C LYS A 103 -8.09 -11.93 5.00
N LYS A 104 -7.16 -11.75 4.07
CA LYS A 104 -6.71 -12.80 3.15
C LYS A 104 -5.31 -13.30 3.46
N LYS A 105 -5.16 -14.63 3.50
CA LYS A 105 -3.84 -15.27 3.58
C LYS A 105 -3.08 -15.02 2.28
N ALA A 106 -1.80 -14.70 2.38
CA ALA A 106 -0.93 -14.57 1.23
C ALA A 106 -0.44 -15.95 0.76
N ALA A 107 -0.36 -16.18 -0.55
CA ALA A 107 0.26 -17.36 -1.13
C ALA A 107 1.72 -17.09 -1.47
N TYR A 108 2.63 -17.68 -0.73
CA TYR A 108 4.07 -17.50 -0.91
C TYR A 108 4.71 -18.52 -1.87
N LYS A 109 3.98 -19.57 -2.24
CA LYS A 109 4.42 -20.62 -3.18
C LYS A 109 3.51 -20.62 -4.41
N LYS A 110 4.10 -20.83 -5.61
CA LYS A 110 3.35 -20.89 -6.89
C LYS A 110 2.29 -22.00 -6.88
N SER A 111 2.58 -23.15 -6.26
CA SER A 111 1.64 -24.27 -6.12
C SER A 111 0.39 -23.91 -5.30
N LYS A 112 0.48 -22.90 -4.41
CA LYS A 112 -0.61 -22.40 -3.57
C LYS A 112 -1.15 -21.05 -4.05
N ALA A 113 -0.93 -20.69 -5.34
CA ALA A 113 -1.33 -19.42 -5.91
C ALA A 113 -2.83 -19.17 -5.76
N ILE A 114 -3.20 -17.96 -5.34
CA ILE A 114 -4.59 -17.55 -5.15
C ILE A 114 -5.24 -17.31 -6.50
N ASN A 115 -6.39 -17.91 -6.76
CA ASN A 115 -7.14 -17.69 -7.99
C ASN A 115 -7.71 -16.26 -8.04
N LEU A 116 -7.43 -15.55 -9.12
CA LEU A 116 -7.98 -14.23 -9.44
C LEU A 116 -9.37 -14.40 -10.08
N LYS A 117 -10.38 -14.71 -9.27
CA LYS A 117 -11.79 -14.74 -9.69
C LYS A 117 -12.43 -13.34 -9.60
N SER A 118 -11.95 -12.53 -8.67
CA SER A 118 -12.31 -11.13 -8.41
C SER A 118 -11.05 -10.35 -8.06
N ASP A 119 -11.17 -9.06 -7.90
CA ASP A 119 -10.08 -8.23 -7.42
C ASP A 119 -9.66 -8.63 -6.00
N ILE A 120 -8.36 -8.66 -5.79
CA ILE A 120 -7.76 -9.02 -4.51
C ILE A 120 -7.07 -7.79 -3.95
N ASP A 121 -7.56 -7.29 -2.81
CA ASP A 121 -6.85 -6.35 -1.95
C ASP A 121 -5.81 -7.11 -1.13
N SER A 122 -4.59 -6.64 -1.15
CA SER A 122 -3.46 -7.30 -0.52
C SER A 122 -2.49 -6.29 0.09
N ILE A 123 -2.06 -6.58 1.31
CA ILE A 123 -1.19 -5.70 2.09
C ILE A 123 0.22 -6.25 2.13
N TYR A 124 1.22 -5.44 1.77
CA TYR A 124 2.63 -5.69 2.07
C TYR A 124 3.09 -4.83 3.24
N THR A 125 3.80 -5.45 4.16
CA THR A 125 4.48 -4.73 5.26
C THR A 125 5.94 -4.47 4.90
N SER A 126 6.59 -3.54 5.60
CA SER A 126 8.00 -3.23 5.37
C SER A 126 8.92 -4.42 5.64
N THR A 127 8.57 -5.29 6.58
CA THR A 127 9.35 -6.47 6.97
C THR A 127 9.19 -7.66 6.03
N GLU A 128 8.09 -7.71 5.27
CA GLU A 128 7.81 -8.83 4.38
C GLU A 128 8.73 -8.81 3.15
N LYS A 129 9.47 -9.89 2.94
CA LYS A 129 10.39 -10.06 1.80
C LYS A 129 9.87 -11.03 0.74
N ALA A 130 8.95 -11.93 1.11
CA ALA A 130 8.48 -13.01 0.25
C ALA A 130 7.62 -12.51 -0.91
N ALA A 131 7.75 -13.14 -2.07
CA ALA A 131 6.87 -12.93 -3.20
C ALA A 131 5.48 -13.53 -2.94
N ARG A 132 4.45 -12.96 -3.57
CA ARG A 132 3.10 -13.50 -3.55
C ARG A 132 2.69 -14.00 -4.91
N TRP A 133 1.95 -15.12 -4.92
CA TRP A 133 1.57 -15.80 -6.14
C TRP A 133 0.06 -15.83 -6.33
N TYR A 134 -0.35 -15.55 -7.54
CA TYR A 134 -1.74 -15.54 -7.98
C TYR A 134 -1.86 -16.32 -9.29
N LYS A 135 -3.08 -16.79 -9.59
CA LYS A 135 -3.40 -17.54 -10.80
C LYS A 135 -4.58 -16.88 -11.52
N ALA A 136 -4.37 -16.51 -12.76
CA ALA A 136 -5.40 -16.06 -13.69
C ALA A 136 -5.66 -17.18 -14.71
N SER A 137 -6.90 -17.45 -15.03
CA SER A 137 -7.27 -18.47 -16.01
C SER A 137 -7.86 -17.82 -17.26
N VAL A 138 -7.41 -18.23 -18.42
CA VAL A 138 -7.99 -17.91 -19.73
C VAL A 138 -8.71 -19.15 -20.24
N SER A 139 -10.03 -19.14 -20.20
CA SER A 139 -10.90 -20.26 -20.64
C SER A 139 -11.32 -20.16 -22.10
N SER A 140 -11.35 -18.94 -22.66
CA SER A 140 -11.76 -18.69 -24.04
C SER A 140 -10.75 -17.78 -24.74
N THR A 141 -10.58 -18.00 -26.04
CA THR A 141 -9.78 -17.14 -26.92
C THR A 141 -10.62 -16.10 -27.66
N LYS A 142 -11.95 -16.15 -27.52
CA LYS A 142 -12.86 -15.19 -28.16
C LYS A 142 -12.70 -13.79 -27.57
N LYS A 143 -12.54 -13.71 -26.24
CA LYS A 143 -12.33 -12.46 -25.50
C LYS A 143 -10.89 -12.38 -25.00
N ARG A 144 -10.33 -11.16 -24.97
CA ARG A 144 -9.02 -10.91 -24.40
C ARG A 144 -9.11 -10.75 -22.90
N LYS A 145 -8.11 -11.20 -22.18
CA LYS A 145 -7.99 -11.03 -20.72
C LYS A 145 -6.73 -10.26 -20.38
N ALA A 146 -6.80 -9.45 -19.35
CA ALA A 146 -5.65 -8.72 -18.82
C ALA A 146 -5.55 -8.87 -17.31
N VAL A 147 -4.34 -8.69 -16.79
CA VAL A 147 -4.06 -8.59 -15.37
C VAL A 147 -3.68 -7.15 -15.06
N THR A 148 -4.33 -6.57 -14.07
CA THR A 148 -4.10 -5.19 -13.63
C THR A 148 -3.64 -5.19 -12.19
N LEU A 149 -2.59 -4.43 -11.90
CA LEU A 149 -2.17 -4.10 -10.55
C LEU A 149 -2.26 -2.60 -10.35
N SER A 150 -3.08 -2.17 -9.39
CA SER A 150 -3.08 -0.81 -8.86
C SER A 150 -2.43 -0.79 -7.48
N LYS A 151 -1.70 0.26 -7.17
CA LYS A 151 -1.07 0.40 -5.88
C LYS A 151 -1.73 1.50 -5.06
N ASP A 152 -1.71 1.28 -3.75
CA ASP A 152 -2.10 2.25 -2.76
C ASP A 152 -1.06 2.18 -1.63
N SER A 153 -0.07 3.06 -1.69
CA SER A 153 1.06 3.05 -0.76
C SER A 153 1.76 4.39 -0.70
N VAL A 154 2.26 4.73 0.47
CA VAL A 154 3.14 5.90 0.66
C VAL A 154 4.53 5.57 0.13
N GLY A 155 4.84 6.05 -1.05
CA GLY A 155 6.13 5.82 -1.70
C GLY A 155 6.38 4.35 -2.09
N GLY A 156 7.53 4.10 -2.69
CA GLY A 156 7.90 2.76 -3.16
C GLY A 156 7.04 2.27 -4.32
N GLY A 157 6.84 0.97 -4.40
CA GLY A 157 6.06 0.36 -5.46
C GLY A 157 6.15 -1.16 -5.48
N PHE A 158 5.54 -1.74 -6.51
CA PHE A 158 5.50 -3.19 -6.70
C PHE A 158 5.98 -3.58 -8.08
N LYS A 159 6.51 -4.79 -8.18
CA LYS A 159 6.83 -5.46 -9.44
C LYS A 159 5.93 -6.67 -9.57
N PHE A 160 5.27 -6.83 -10.71
CA PHE A 160 4.59 -8.07 -11.01
C PHE A 160 5.12 -8.70 -12.30
N CYS A 161 5.25 -10.03 -12.26
CA CYS A 161 5.71 -10.83 -13.38
C CYS A 161 4.60 -11.81 -13.76
N VAL A 162 4.32 -11.93 -15.04
CA VAL A 162 3.36 -12.90 -15.58
C VAL A 162 4.11 -14.07 -16.19
N TYR A 163 3.67 -15.28 -15.86
CA TYR A 163 4.25 -16.55 -16.32
C TYR A 163 3.19 -17.46 -16.97
N GLN A 164 3.59 -18.22 -17.98
CA GLN A 164 2.80 -19.33 -18.52
C GLN A 164 3.74 -20.52 -18.78
N LYS A 165 3.31 -21.73 -18.44
CA LYS A 165 4.10 -22.97 -18.62
C LYS A 165 5.57 -22.84 -18.13
N GLY A 166 5.79 -22.21 -17.00
CA GLY A 166 7.12 -21.97 -16.43
C GLY A 166 7.87 -20.76 -17.00
N LYS A 167 7.58 -20.32 -18.21
CA LYS A 167 8.25 -19.19 -18.87
C LYS A 167 7.68 -17.85 -18.40
N ARG A 168 8.56 -16.88 -18.14
CA ARG A 168 8.16 -15.49 -17.83
C ARG A 168 7.85 -14.76 -19.11
N LEU A 169 6.60 -14.28 -19.22
CA LEU A 169 6.10 -13.56 -20.38
C LEU A 169 6.35 -12.06 -20.30
N LYS A 170 6.10 -11.47 -19.13
CA LYS A 170 6.20 -10.03 -18.93
C LYS A 170 6.59 -9.68 -17.51
N THR A 171 7.37 -8.64 -17.34
CA THR A 171 7.66 -7.98 -16.06
C THR A 171 7.24 -6.53 -16.13
N VAL A 172 6.51 -6.06 -15.12
CA VAL A 172 6.05 -4.67 -15.02
C VAL A 172 6.37 -4.12 -13.63
N LYS A 173 6.85 -2.89 -13.59
CA LYS A 173 7.07 -2.12 -12.36
C LYS A 173 5.94 -1.10 -12.22
N VAL A 174 5.33 -1.05 -11.04
CA VAL A 174 4.39 0.00 -10.61
C VAL A 174 5.15 0.83 -9.59
N THR A 175 5.69 1.95 -10.04
CA THR A 175 6.59 2.82 -9.26
C THR A 175 5.78 3.78 -8.37
N LYS A 176 6.46 4.64 -7.63
CA LYS A 176 5.81 5.68 -6.82
C LYS A 176 4.93 6.64 -7.65
N ASN A 177 5.28 6.84 -8.92
CA ASN A 177 4.56 7.77 -9.82
C ASN A 177 3.40 7.09 -10.56
N ASP A 178 3.32 5.76 -10.53
CA ASP A 178 2.26 5.02 -11.20
C ASP A 178 1.12 4.71 -10.23
N LYS A 179 -0.13 4.91 -10.65
CA LYS A 179 -1.31 4.43 -9.91
C LYS A 179 -1.66 2.99 -10.30
N VAL A 180 -1.57 2.68 -11.58
CA VAL A 180 -1.99 1.40 -12.14
C VAL A 180 -1.14 0.98 -13.33
N LYS A 181 -0.94 -0.33 -13.49
CA LYS A 181 -0.34 -0.94 -14.70
C LYS A 181 -1.08 -2.21 -15.05
N THR A 182 -1.17 -2.45 -16.36
CA THR A 182 -1.90 -3.58 -16.94
C THR A 182 -1.01 -4.40 -17.86
N VAL A 183 -1.20 -5.72 -17.82
CA VAL A 183 -0.59 -6.67 -18.74
C VAL A 183 -1.69 -7.43 -19.47
N LYS A 184 -1.76 -7.24 -20.77
CA LYS A 184 -2.63 -8.04 -21.66
C LYS A 184 -2.08 -9.46 -21.73
N LEU A 185 -2.93 -10.45 -21.49
CA LEU A 185 -2.58 -11.86 -21.62
C LEU A 185 -2.69 -12.30 -23.08
N PRO A 186 -1.83 -13.25 -23.53
CA PRO A 186 -1.99 -13.85 -24.85
C PRO A 186 -3.37 -14.49 -25.03
N LYS A 187 -3.89 -14.49 -26.27
CA LYS A 187 -5.13 -15.21 -26.66
C LYS A 187 -4.93 -16.73 -26.67
N LYS A 188 -4.43 -17.30 -25.58
CA LYS A 188 -4.15 -18.73 -25.44
C LYS A 188 -4.78 -19.26 -24.18
N LYS A 189 -5.59 -20.32 -24.28
CA LYS A 189 -6.19 -21.00 -23.13
C LYS A 189 -5.11 -21.48 -22.15
N GLY A 190 -5.43 -21.45 -20.88
CA GLY A 190 -4.59 -21.99 -19.83
C GLY A 190 -4.44 -21.10 -18.59
N ALA A 191 -3.59 -21.55 -17.69
CA ALA A 191 -3.28 -20.87 -16.46
C ALA A 191 -2.09 -19.92 -16.64
N TYR A 192 -2.26 -18.72 -16.16
CA TYR A 192 -1.23 -17.70 -16.05
C TYR A 192 -0.95 -17.42 -14.57
N TYR A 193 0.31 -17.43 -14.20
CA TYR A 193 0.70 -17.15 -12.83
C TYR A 193 1.26 -15.73 -12.73
N VAL A 194 0.87 -15.03 -11.68
CA VAL A 194 1.31 -13.66 -11.41
C VAL A 194 2.10 -13.67 -10.11
N LYS A 195 3.36 -13.25 -10.20
CA LYS A 195 4.24 -13.08 -9.03
C LYS A 195 4.34 -11.61 -8.71
N VAL A 196 3.93 -11.22 -7.50
CA VAL A 196 4.04 -9.84 -7.02
C VAL A 196 5.15 -9.75 -5.97
N THR A 197 6.00 -8.73 -6.07
CA THR A 197 7.06 -8.41 -5.10
C THR A 197 7.13 -6.91 -4.87
N LYS A 198 7.69 -6.50 -3.74
CA LYS A 198 8.05 -5.10 -3.51
C LYS A 198 9.18 -4.67 -4.45
N LEU A 199 9.23 -3.39 -4.80
CA LEU A 199 10.37 -2.81 -5.52
C LEU A 199 11.54 -2.51 -4.60
N THR A 200 11.27 -2.14 -3.35
CA THR A 200 12.30 -1.82 -2.34
C THR A 200 11.94 -2.44 -0.99
N SER A 201 12.91 -2.60 -0.12
CA SER A 201 12.69 -3.06 1.27
C SER A 201 11.76 -2.13 2.06
N LYS A 202 11.80 -0.84 1.79
CA LYS A 202 10.97 0.19 2.44
C LYS A 202 9.52 0.23 1.93
N THR A 203 9.17 -0.44 0.80
CA THR A 203 7.79 -0.46 0.31
C THR A 203 6.86 -1.08 1.35
N THR A 204 5.84 -0.36 1.73
CA THR A 204 4.73 -0.80 2.59
C THR A 204 3.43 -0.20 2.05
N GLY A 205 2.29 -0.86 2.27
CA GLY A 205 1.00 -0.41 1.75
C GLY A 205 0.19 -1.53 1.14
N ALA A 206 -0.85 -1.18 0.40
CA ALA A 206 -1.71 -2.11 -0.30
C ALA A 206 -1.47 -2.10 -1.81
N TYR A 207 -1.94 -3.14 -2.46
CA TYR A 207 -2.18 -3.18 -3.90
C TYR A 207 -3.45 -3.98 -4.17
N TYR A 208 -4.11 -3.63 -5.24
CA TYR A 208 -5.24 -4.34 -5.79
C TYR A 208 -4.78 -5.06 -7.04
N LEU A 209 -5.02 -6.37 -7.09
CA LEU A 209 -4.68 -7.19 -8.24
C LEU A 209 -5.93 -7.85 -8.77
N GLY A 210 -6.26 -7.60 -10.02
CA GLY A 210 -7.45 -8.13 -10.65
C GLY A 210 -7.22 -8.59 -12.08
N THR A 211 -8.28 -9.20 -12.63
CA THR A 211 -8.36 -9.53 -14.06
C THR A 211 -9.62 -8.93 -14.65
N TYR A 212 -9.54 -8.41 -15.85
CA TYR A 212 -10.70 -8.00 -16.63
C TYR A 212 -10.64 -8.59 -18.05
N THR A 213 -11.81 -8.67 -18.64
CA THR A 213 -12.00 -9.18 -20.00
C THR A 213 -12.48 -8.04 -20.90
N TYR A 214 -12.00 -7.96 -22.13
CA TYR A 214 -12.35 -6.91 -23.11
C TYR A 214 -12.36 -7.44 -24.55
#